data_5f0d7d9a950cd56a6ed885eaca43d1d9
#
_entry.id   5f0d7d9a950cd56a6ed885eaca43d1d9
#
_cell.length_a   1.000
_cell.length_b   1.000
_cell.length_c   1.000
_cell.angle_alpha   90.00
_cell.angle_beta   90.00
_cell.angle_gamma   90.00
#
_symmetry.space_group_name_H-M   'P 1'
#
loop_
_entity.id
_entity.type
_entity.pdbx_description
1 polymer ?
#
loop_
_entity_poly.entity_id
_entity_poly.type
_entity_poly.pdbx_seq_one_letter_code
_entity_poly.pdbx_strand_id
1 'polypeptide(L)'
;RIPASACGLVGFKPPHGRNPQEAPFNHDQYCVVGPMARTVKDCALMQNVMSGPHPKDIISLKPKLNIPNTFDNNKKWKIAYSMNLGFFEIDKEVKKNTLDIINKLKELGAKVEEVKINWNKKELEDTCYNYYAHLFANFVAELIPNYEKELTDYARDIGLTARIVNKAL
;
A
#
# COMPACT_ATOMS: atom_id res chain seq x y z
N ARG A 1 -2.86 -0.27 3.25
CA ARG A 1 -3.43 0.96 3.82
C ARG A 1 -4.94 0.96 3.73
N ILE A 2 -5.52 0.81 2.53
CA ILE A 2 -6.98 0.87 2.34
C ILE A 2 -7.72 -0.15 3.21
N PRO A 3 -7.38 -1.46 3.23
CA PRO A 3 -8.08 -2.42 4.08
C PRO A 3 -7.99 -2.10 5.58
N ALA A 4 -6.81 -1.69 6.05
CA ALA A 4 -6.62 -1.33 7.44
C ALA A 4 -7.43 -0.08 7.84
N SER A 5 -7.47 0.93 6.96
CA SER A 5 -8.27 2.14 7.16
C SER A 5 -9.77 1.82 7.20
N ALA A 6 -10.27 1.00 6.28
CA ALA A 6 -11.67 0.60 6.23
C ALA A 6 -12.12 -0.21 7.45
N CYS A 7 -11.20 -0.98 8.06
CA CYS A 7 -11.47 -1.80 9.23
C CYS A 7 -11.12 -1.13 10.57
N GLY A 8 -10.57 0.09 10.57
CA GLY A 8 -10.12 0.76 11.79
C GLY A 8 -8.97 0.01 12.49
N LEU A 9 -8.06 -0.58 11.73
CA LEU A 9 -6.96 -1.40 12.22
C LEU A 9 -5.60 -0.76 11.97
N VAL A 10 -4.59 -1.23 12.69
CA VAL A 10 -3.18 -0.99 12.37
C VAL A 10 -2.79 -1.87 11.20
N GLY A 11 -2.30 -1.28 10.11
CA GLY A 11 -1.79 -2.01 8.95
C GLY A 11 -0.33 -1.70 8.69
N PHE A 12 0.45 -2.72 8.38
CA PHE A 12 1.85 -2.58 8.02
C PHE A 12 2.10 -3.11 6.61
N LYS A 13 2.61 -2.26 5.74
CA LYS A 13 3.09 -2.66 4.42
C LYS A 13 4.60 -2.82 4.46
N PRO A 14 5.11 -4.05 4.50
CA PRO A 14 6.55 -4.27 4.48
C PRO A 14 7.16 -3.86 3.13
N PRO A 15 8.49 -3.69 3.06
CA PRO A 15 9.19 -3.60 1.79
C PRO A 15 8.98 -4.86 0.94
N HIS A 16 9.04 -4.71 -0.38
CA HIS A 16 8.96 -5.81 -1.32
C HIS A 16 10.01 -6.90 -1.01
N GLY A 17 9.60 -8.16 -1.09
CA GLY A 17 10.44 -9.32 -0.78
C GLY A 17 10.61 -9.63 0.71
N ARG A 18 10.08 -8.83 1.65
CA ARG A 18 10.17 -9.17 3.09
C ARG A 18 9.19 -10.24 3.50
N ASN A 19 7.98 -10.21 2.94
CA ASN A 19 7.00 -11.28 3.05
C ASN A 19 6.97 -12.01 1.71
N PRO A 20 7.22 -13.32 1.69
CA PRO A 20 7.22 -14.08 0.46
C PRO A 20 5.81 -14.14 -0.14
N GLN A 21 5.74 -14.12 -1.45
CA GLN A 21 4.52 -14.25 -2.22
C GLN A 21 4.78 -15.20 -3.39
N GLU A 22 3.76 -15.91 -3.83
CA GLU A 22 3.84 -16.71 -5.05
C GLU A 22 3.59 -15.84 -6.29
N ALA A 23 4.07 -16.33 -7.44
CA ALA A 23 3.77 -15.71 -8.72
C ALA A 23 2.25 -15.65 -8.94
N PRO A 24 1.75 -14.62 -9.56
CA PRO A 24 2.44 -13.50 -10.20
C PRO A 24 2.70 -12.30 -9.28
N PHE A 25 2.14 -12.31 -8.06
CA PHE A 25 2.17 -11.16 -7.15
C PHE A 25 3.57 -10.80 -6.65
N ASN A 26 4.50 -11.77 -6.60
CA ASN A 26 5.89 -11.50 -6.24
C ASN A 26 6.65 -10.66 -7.28
N HIS A 27 6.13 -10.53 -8.51
CA HIS A 27 6.72 -9.67 -9.54
C HIS A 27 6.33 -8.20 -9.39
N ASP A 28 5.31 -7.91 -8.59
CA ASP A 28 4.85 -6.55 -8.36
C ASP A 28 5.48 -5.96 -7.09
N GLN A 29 6.44 -5.04 -7.28
CA GLN A 29 7.14 -4.37 -6.17
C GLN A 29 6.24 -3.46 -5.31
N TYR A 30 5.05 -3.09 -5.78
CA TYR A 30 4.12 -2.24 -5.06
C TYR A 30 3.01 -3.02 -4.35
N CYS A 31 2.72 -4.23 -4.81
CA CYS A 31 1.74 -5.13 -4.19
C CYS A 31 2.43 -6.09 -3.23
N VAL A 32 2.29 -5.84 -1.95
CA VAL A 32 2.92 -6.66 -0.91
C VAL A 32 1.88 -7.00 0.15
N VAL A 33 1.75 -8.28 0.47
CA VAL A 33 0.93 -8.74 1.59
C VAL A 33 1.59 -8.34 2.90
N GLY A 34 0.82 -7.70 3.77
CA GLY A 34 1.27 -7.28 5.09
C GLY A 34 0.21 -7.54 6.16
N PRO A 35 0.61 -7.57 7.43
CA PRO A 35 -0.31 -7.83 8.52
C PRO A 35 -1.22 -6.64 8.81
N MET A 36 -2.40 -6.98 9.34
CA MET A 36 -3.32 -6.03 9.98
C MET A 36 -3.70 -6.58 11.35
N ALA A 37 -3.69 -5.72 12.37
CA ALA A 37 -4.02 -6.10 13.73
C ALA A 37 -4.61 -4.92 14.52
N ARG A 38 -5.17 -5.18 15.70
CA ARG A 38 -5.70 -4.11 16.55
C ARG A 38 -4.64 -3.28 17.23
N THR A 39 -3.45 -3.83 17.41
CA THR A 39 -2.32 -3.12 18.06
C THR A 39 -1.07 -3.17 17.20
N VAL A 40 -0.17 -2.20 17.40
CA VAL A 40 1.15 -2.18 16.76
C VAL A 40 1.97 -3.41 17.14
N LYS A 41 1.88 -3.87 18.38
CA LYS A 41 2.61 -5.06 18.89
C LYS A 41 2.16 -6.32 18.18
N ASP A 42 0.86 -6.54 18.03
CA ASP A 42 0.33 -7.71 17.34
C ASP A 42 0.67 -7.65 15.84
N CYS A 43 0.63 -6.47 15.24
CA CYS A 43 1.03 -6.25 13.86
C CYS A 43 2.51 -6.59 13.65
N ALA A 44 3.39 -6.17 14.57
CA ALA A 44 4.82 -6.51 14.55
C ALA A 44 5.06 -8.01 14.73
N LEU A 45 4.34 -8.64 15.67
CA LEU A 45 4.41 -10.09 15.89
C LEU A 45 4.02 -10.86 14.63
N MET A 46 2.89 -10.50 14.01
CA MET A 46 2.43 -11.09 12.75
C MET A 46 3.44 -10.90 11.63
N GLN A 47 4.02 -9.69 11.51
CA GLN A 47 5.07 -9.42 10.54
C GLN A 47 6.29 -10.32 10.75
N ASN A 48 6.70 -10.54 11.97
CA ASN A 48 7.81 -11.43 12.30
C ASN A 48 7.55 -12.89 11.90
N VAL A 49 6.30 -13.34 12.02
CA VAL A 49 5.91 -14.69 11.58
C VAL A 49 5.91 -14.78 10.06
N MET A 50 5.32 -13.80 9.37
CA MET A 50 5.13 -13.80 7.92
C MET A 50 6.42 -13.56 7.13
N SER A 51 7.43 -12.92 7.74
CA SER A 51 8.65 -12.50 7.05
C SER A 51 9.69 -13.61 6.95
N GLY A 52 10.54 -13.52 5.95
CA GLY A 52 11.72 -14.35 5.77
C GLY A 52 11.78 -14.97 4.38
N PRO A 53 12.91 -15.64 4.05
CA PRO A 53 13.08 -16.25 2.74
C PRO A 53 12.19 -17.47 2.57
N HIS A 54 11.69 -17.68 1.37
CA HIS A 54 10.88 -18.85 1.00
C HIS A 54 11.38 -19.46 -0.31
N PRO A 55 11.50 -20.80 -0.44
CA PRO A 55 12.08 -21.43 -1.62
C PRO A 55 11.26 -21.22 -2.91
N LYS A 56 9.96 -20.97 -2.81
CA LYS A 56 9.10 -20.69 -3.96
C LYS A 56 9.09 -19.22 -4.37
N ASP A 57 9.70 -18.34 -3.59
CA ASP A 57 9.79 -16.91 -3.90
C ASP A 57 11.25 -16.49 -4.03
N ILE A 58 11.73 -16.42 -5.26
CA ILE A 58 13.10 -16.03 -5.60
C ILE A 58 13.44 -14.58 -5.22
N ILE A 59 12.42 -13.76 -5.00
CA ILE A 59 12.56 -12.34 -4.62
C ILE A 59 12.64 -12.18 -3.10
N SER A 60 12.28 -13.22 -2.33
CA SER A 60 12.29 -13.15 -0.88
C SER A 60 13.66 -12.84 -0.30
N LEU A 61 13.71 -11.83 0.60
CA LEU A 61 14.96 -11.23 1.08
C LEU A 61 15.55 -11.95 2.29
N LYS A 62 16.90 -12.09 2.26
CA LYS A 62 17.73 -12.50 3.41
C LYS A 62 18.47 -11.29 3.97
N PRO A 63 18.80 -11.27 5.28
CA PRO A 63 18.32 -12.18 6.32
C PRO A 63 16.86 -11.90 6.70
N LYS A 64 16.23 -12.82 7.42
CA LYS A 64 14.98 -12.56 8.13
C LYS A 64 15.23 -11.46 9.16
N LEU A 65 14.43 -10.40 9.13
CA LEU A 65 14.48 -9.30 10.11
C LEU A 65 13.32 -9.44 11.07
N ASN A 66 13.59 -9.26 12.35
CA ASN A 66 12.57 -9.23 13.38
C ASN A 66 12.34 -7.80 13.87
N ILE A 67 11.08 -7.40 13.89
CA ILE A 67 10.66 -6.15 14.51
C ILE A 67 10.63 -6.38 16.03
N PRO A 68 11.26 -5.51 16.84
CA PRO A 68 11.26 -5.65 18.28
C PRO A 68 9.85 -5.46 18.88
N ASN A 69 9.62 -6.05 20.05
CA ASN A 69 8.34 -5.89 20.76
C ASN A 69 8.23 -4.57 21.52
N THR A 70 9.34 -3.86 21.68
CA THR A 70 9.43 -2.57 22.34
C THR A 70 10.04 -1.56 21.39
N PHE A 71 9.49 -0.35 21.39
CA PHE A 71 9.97 0.74 20.57
C PHE A 71 10.47 1.85 21.45
N ASP A 72 11.71 2.30 21.21
CA ASP A 72 12.27 3.45 21.91
C ASP A 72 11.58 4.73 21.44
N ASN A 73 11.32 5.64 22.41
CA ASN A 73 10.83 6.97 22.12
C ASN A 73 11.94 7.80 21.46
N ASN A 74 11.99 7.83 20.15
CA ASN A 74 12.93 8.68 19.44
C ASN A 74 12.37 10.10 19.26
N LYS A 75 12.65 10.95 20.23
CA LYS A 75 12.19 12.35 20.29
C LYS A 75 12.81 13.27 19.22
N LYS A 76 13.69 12.75 18.35
CA LYS A 76 14.41 13.56 17.35
C LYS A 76 13.93 13.33 15.91
N TRP A 77 12.79 12.73 15.71
CA TRP A 77 12.27 12.49 14.37
C TRP A 77 12.01 13.79 13.62
N LYS A 78 12.42 13.81 12.35
CA LYS A 78 12.03 14.81 11.38
C LYS A 78 10.98 14.21 10.48
N ILE A 79 9.80 14.78 10.49
CA ILE A 79 8.63 14.26 9.76
C ILE A 79 8.16 15.35 8.82
N ALA A 80 8.06 15.01 7.54
CA ALA A 80 7.42 15.84 6.54
C ALA A 80 6.01 15.28 6.27
N TYR A 81 5.02 16.14 6.09
CA TYR A 81 3.70 15.73 5.64
C TYR A 81 3.18 16.65 4.55
N SER A 82 2.30 16.11 3.71
CA SER A 82 1.49 16.88 2.79
C SER A 82 0.04 16.48 3.01
N MET A 83 -0.80 17.45 3.34
CA MET A 83 -2.20 17.18 3.71
C MET A 83 -2.97 16.53 2.56
N ASN A 84 -2.79 17.03 1.35
CA ASN A 84 -3.63 16.71 0.20
C ASN A 84 -2.84 16.45 -1.10
N LEU A 85 -1.53 16.26 -1.01
CA LEU A 85 -0.61 16.13 -2.15
C LEU A 85 -0.70 17.28 -3.19
N GLY A 86 -1.34 18.38 -2.80
CA GLY A 86 -1.52 19.59 -3.62
C GLY A 86 -2.83 19.65 -4.41
N PHE A 87 -3.61 18.56 -4.53
CA PHE A 87 -4.79 18.53 -5.40
C PHE A 87 -5.96 17.64 -4.93
N PHE A 88 -5.82 16.85 -3.88
CA PHE A 88 -6.94 16.06 -3.35
C PHE A 88 -7.83 16.89 -2.42
N GLU A 89 -9.13 16.70 -2.53
CA GLU A 89 -10.06 17.17 -1.52
C GLU A 89 -10.03 16.23 -0.32
N ILE A 90 -9.89 16.78 0.87
CA ILE A 90 -9.77 16.00 2.10
C ILE A 90 -10.99 16.27 2.98
N ASP A 91 -11.63 15.19 3.41
CA ASP A 91 -12.73 15.27 4.36
C ASP A 91 -12.32 16.00 5.65
N LYS A 92 -13.25 16.77 6.22
CA LYS A 92 -12.98 17.61 7.40
C LYS A 92 -12.55 16.80 8.62
N GLU A 93 -13.13 15.62 8.82
CA GLU A 93 -12.79 14.75 9.96
C GLU A 93 -11.41 14.13 9.76
N VAL A 94 -11.08 13.69 8.53
CA VAL A 94 -9.75 13.19 8.19
C VAL A 94 -8.69 14.27 8.39
N LYS A 95 -8.97 15.51 7.93
CA LYS A 95 -8.07 16.64 8.13
C LYS A 95 -7.84 16.93 9.61
N LYS A 96 -8.91 16.98 10.38
CA LYS A 96 -8.84 17.20 11.85
C LYS A 96 -8.00 16.12 12.52
N ASN A 97 -8.32 14.84 12.26
CA ASN A 97 -7.60 13.72 12.85
C ASN A 97 -6.10 13.73 12.49
N THR A 98 -5.78 14.06 11.24
CA THR A 98 -4.38 14.18 10.81
C THR A 98 -3.65 15.31 11.59
N LEU A 99 -4.28 16.47 11.75
CA LEU A 99 -3.70 17.58 12.51
C LEU A 99 -3.53 17.23 14.00
N ASP A 100 -4.47 16.52 14.60
CA ASP A 100 -4.39 16.05 15.99
C ASP A 100 -3.18 15.10 16.17
N ILE A 101 -2.96 14.19 15.25
CA ILE A 101 -1.77 13.31 15.25
C ILE A 101 -0.48 14.11 15.07
N ILE A 102 -0.46 15.08 14.15
CA ILE A 102 0.71 15.96 13.95
C ILE A 102 1.07 16.71 15.23
N ASN A 103 0.06 17.27 15.91
CA ASN A 103 0.27 17.97 17.17
C ASN A 103 0.82 17.01 18.25
N LYS A 104 0.28 15.81 18.32
CA LYS A 104 0.78 14.78 19.25
C LYS A 104 2.24 14.40 19.01
N LEU A 105 2.64 14.27 17.74
CA LEU A 105 4.03 14.00 17.37
C LEU A 105 4.96 15.16 17.76
N LYS A 106 4.51 16.41 17.61
CA LYS A 106 5.25 17.59 18.06
C LYS A 106 5.40 17.63 19.59
N GLU A 107 4.34 17.32 20.34
CA GLU A 107 4.37 17.20 21.80
C GLU A 107 5.37 16.13 22.26
N LEU A 108 5.51 15.04 21.51
CA LEU A 108 6.50 13.98 21.74
C LEU A 108 7.92 14.36 21.32
N GLY A 109 8.14 15.59 20.80
CA GLY A 109 9.44 16.13 20.46
C GLY A 109 9.90 15.89 19.03
N ALA A 110 9.03 15.43 18.13
CA ALA A 110 9.32 15.36 16.72
C ALA A 110 9.30 16.77 16.06
N LYS A 111 10.18 17.01 15.08
CA LYS A 111 10.08 18.15 14.18
C LYS A 111 9.17 17.78 13.04
N VAL A 112 8.01 18.42 12.95
CA VAL A 112 7.01 18.12 11.92
C VAL A 112 6.78 19.34 11.06
N GLU A 113 6.98 19.22 9.75
CA GLU A 113 6.87 20.29 8.77
C GLU A 113 5.91 19.91 7.65
N GLU A 114 5.07 20.85 7.24
CA GLU A 114 4.27 20.68 6.04
C GLU A 114 5.13 20.96 4.81
N VAL A 115 5.07 20.05 3.83
CA VAL A 115 5.81 20.18 2.59
C VAL A 115 4.86 20.24 1.40
N LYS A 116 5.22 21.07 0.43
CA LYS A 116 4.53 21.11 -0.84
C LYS A 116 5.10 20.05 -1.76
N ILE A 117 4.24 19.17 -2.25
CA ILE A 117 4.59 18.17 -3.26
C ILE A 117 4.12 18.70 -4.61
N ASN A 118 5.05 18.84 -5.55
CA ASN A 118 4.77 19.35 -6.89
C ASN A 118 4.44 18.20 -7.86
N TRP A 119 3.45 17.38 -7.52
CA TRP A 119 2.96 16.35 -8.43
C TRP A 119 1.87 16.92 -9.33
N ASN A 120 1.85 16.45 -10.57
CA ASN A 120 0.76 16.72 -11.49
C ASN A 120 -0.33 15.67 -11.31
N LYS A 121 -1.57 16.11 -11.05
CA LYS A 121 -2.71 15.20 -10.83
C LYS A 121 -2.90 14.25 -12.01
N LYS A 122 -2.92 14.80 -13.24
CA LYS A 122 -3.15 14.01 -14.44
C LYS A 122 -2.04 12.98 -14.68
N GLU A 123 -0.78 13.37 -14.53
CA GLU A 123 0.34 12.44 -14.66
C GLU A 123 0.28 11.30 -13.63
N LEU A 124 -0.12 11.61 -12.39
CA LEU A 124 -0.29 10.61 -11.36
C LEU A 124 -1.43 9.64 -11.69
N GLU A 125 -2.59 10.18 -12.10
CA GLU A 125 -3.75 9.37 -12.48
C GLU A 125 -3.43 8.48 -13.68
N ASP A 126 -2.83 9.03 -14.74
CA ASP A 126 -2.43 8.28 -15.95
C ASP A 126 -1.41 7.18 -15.59
N THR A 127 -0.43 7.48 -14.75
CA THR A 127 0.58 6.52 -14.30
C THR A 127 -0.05 5.37 -13.49
N CYS A 128 -0.90 5.70 -12.53
CA CYS A 128 -1.60 4.69 -11.72
C CYS A 128 -2.53 3.83 -12.58
N TYR A 129 -3.25 4.45 -13.52
CA TYR A 129 -4.15 3.73 -14.42
C TYR A 129 -3.39 2.75 -15.31
N ASN A 130 -2.32 3.20 -15.98
CA ASN A 130 -1.49 2.36 -16.84
C ASN A 130 -0.87 1.21 -16.05
N TYR A 131 -0.33 1.50 -14.87
CA TYR A 131 0.23 0.47 -13.99
C TYR A 131 -0.82 -0.59 -13.62
N TYR A 132 -2.01 -0.15 -13.22
CA TYR A 132 -3.11 -1.04 -12.86
C TYR A 132 -3.59 -1.88 -14.04
N ALA A 133 -3.71 -1.26 -15.22
CA ALA A 133 -4.12 -1.95 -16.45
C ALA A 133 -3.13 -3.04 -16.86
N HIS A 134 -1.82 -2.78 -16.74
CA HIS A 134 -0.80 -3.77 -17.12
C HIS A 134 -0.64 -4.91 -16.14
N LEU A 135 -0.78 -4.68 -14.85
CA LEU A 135 -0.56 -5.72 -13.82
C LEU A 135 -1.83 -6.45 -13.43
N PHE A 136 -2.83 -5.74 -12.92
CA PHE A 136 -4.01 -6.38 -12.36
C PHE A 136 -5.09 -6.70 -13.40
N ALA A 137 -5.28 -5.80 -14.35
CA ALA A 137 -6.34 -5.98 -15.33
C ALA A 137 -6.12 -7.20 -16.24
N ASN A 138 -4.86 -7.61 -16.46
CA ASN A 138 -4.56 -8.81 -17.23
C ASN A 138 -5.10 -10.09 -16.58
N PHE A 139 -5.01 -10.22 -15.25
CA PHE A 139 -5.57 -11.39 -14.54
C PHE A 139 -7.07 -11.46 -14.70
N VAL A 140 -7.74 -10.32 -14.61
CA VAL A 140 -9.19 -10.25 -14.82
C VAL A 140 -9.54 -10.53 -16.30
N ALA A 141 -8.74 -10.02 -17.24
CA ALA A 141 -8.93 -10.24 -18.66
C ALA A 141 -8.87 -11.72 -19.04
N GLU A 142 -8.02 -12.52 -18.38
CA GLU A 142 -7.93 -13.96 -18.57
C GLU A 142 -9.18 -14.70 -18.09
N LEU A 143 -9.90 -14.17 -17.11
CA LEU A 143 -11.13 -14.77 -16.60
C LEU A 143 -12.36 -14.50 -17.49
N ILE A 144 -12.37 -13.38 -18.23
CA ILE A 144 -13.53 -12.97 -19.04
C ILE A 144 -14.04 -14.07 -19.99
N PRO A 145 -13.20 -14.83 -20.74
CA PRO A 145 -13.71 -15.82 -21.68
C PRO A 145 -14.59 -16.90 -21.06
N ASN A 146 -14.31 -17.26 -19.80
CA ASN A 146 -14.96 -18.38 -19.14
C ASN A 146 -15.92 -17.97 -18.01
N TYR A 147 -15.70 -16.80 -17.39
CA TYR A 147 -16.36 -16.39 -16.16
C TYR A 147 -16.98 -14.99 -16.22
N GLU A 148 -17.19 -14.42 -17.40
CA GLU A 148 -17.68 -13.03 -17.57
C GLU A 148 -18.95 -12.74 -16.76
N LYS A 149 -19.88 -13.71 -16.70
CA LYS A 149 -21.15 -13.57 -15.98
C LYS A 149 -21.02 -13.61 -14.46
N GLU A 150 -19.90 -14.12 -13.96
CA GLU A 150 -19.59 -14.26 -12.54
C GLU A 150 -18.80 -13.07 -12.01
N LEU A 151 -18.24 -12.25 -12.93
CA LEU A 151 -17.49 -11.04 -12.58
C LEU A 151 -18.47 -9.90 -12.24
N THR A 152 -18.08 -9.09 -11.25
CA THR A 152 -18.74 -7.81 -11.02
C THR A 152 -18.53 -6.88 -12.21
N ASP A 153 -19.43 -5.90 -12.40
CA ASP A 153 -19.29 -4.91 -13.48
C ASP A 153 -17.94 -4.20 -13.42
N TYR A 154 -17.52 -3.80 -12.22
CA TYR A 154 -16.22 -3.19 -11.99
C TYR A 154 -15.04 -4.08 -12.43
N ALA A 155 -15.05 -5.35 -12.08
CA ALA A 155 -14.00 -6.30 -12.46
C ALA A 155 -13.97 -6.51 -13.98
N ARG A 156 -15.13 -6.66 -14.60
CA ARG A 156 -15.26 -6.81 -16.04
C ARG A 156 -14.71 -5.63 -16.81
N ASP A 157 -15.04 -4.39 -16.39
CA ASP A 157 -14.58 -3.17 -17.02
C ASP A 157 -13.05 -3.02 -16.93
N ILE A 158 -12.45 -3.38 -15.79
CA ILE A 158 -11.00 -3.42 -15.63
C ILE A 158 -10.36 -4.43 -16.60
N GLY A 159 -10.91 -5.63 -16.69
CA GLY A 159 -10.39 -6.67 -17.61
C GLY A 159 -10.52 -6.30 -19.09
N LEU A 160 -11.61 -5.65 -19.49
CA LEU A 160 -11.79 -5.12 -20.84
C LEU A 160 -10.78 -4.03 -21.17
N THR A 161 -10.47 -3.17 -20.19
CA THR A 161 -9.44 -2.14 -20.35
C THR A 161 -8.07 -2.73 -20.67
N ALA A 162 -7.66 -3.81 -19.99
CA ALA A 162 -6.40 -4.49 -20.28
C ALA A 162 -6.33 -5.02 -21.71
N ARG A 163 -7.45 -5.55 -22.25
CA ARG A 163 -7.51 -6.01 -23.63
C ARG A 163 -7.33 -4.89 -24.64
N ILE A 164 -7.79 -3.69 -24.34
CA ILE A 164 -7.62 -2.51 -25.20
C ILE A 164 -6.15 -2.07 -25.19
N VAL A 165 -5.57 -1.94 -24.00
CA VAL A 165 -4.16 -1.52 -23.81
C VAL A 165 -3.21 -2.52 -24.50
N ASN A 166 -3.42 -3.82 -24.33
CA ASN A 166 -2.56 -4.85 -24.93
C ASN A 166 -2.70 -4.97 -26.47
N LYS A 167 -3.78 -4.48 -27.06
CA LYS A 167 -3.93 -4.43 -28.53
C LYS A 167 -3.27 -3.20 -29.15
N ALA A 168 -2.95 -2.19 -28.33
CA ALA A 168 -2.32 -0.96 -28.77
C ALA A 168 -0.79 -0.99 -28.70
N LEU A 169 -0.21 -2.05 -28.12
CA LEU A 169 1.23 -2.36 -28.09
C LEU A 169 1.57 -3.39 -29.17
#